data_a90e4b6552378c432f942cdc811810df
#
_entry.id   a90e4b6552378c432f942cdc811810df
#
_cell.length_a   1.000
_cell.length_b   1.000
_cell.length_c   1.000
_cell.angle_alpha   90.00
_cell.angle_beta   90.00
_cell.angle_gamma   90.00
#
_symmetry.space_group_name_H-M   'P 1'
#
loop_
_entity.id
_entity.type
_entity.pdbx_description
1 polymer ?
#
loop_
_entity_poly.entity_id
_entity_poly.type
_entity_poly.pdbx_seq_one_letter_code
_entity_poly.pdbx_strand_id
1 'polypeptide(L)'
;MGKVNMTKPIRTMFHLFSLVLIIGFNAGHLFAKNDHVNKTKKNQFTFSWQFDGADSLRPRGGSTLGQDVTLETEPDEKWFAINEGGLTKKEQDRRAILAMQGQYRVSFDFIETINFKNPHMPSRPYQSWGTEYVFPVTVTEDFISLQHIMVMHFKSINGDDGKLNMEQPMVLKHWRQDWKFQDTTLNVFSGFNTWTREKKSPKSVTGKWSQAVYQVDDSPRYQSLGFWVHKSNYSAWKSEETWRPLPRREFSVRNDYDVLVGFNEHIITPNGWVQQEENLKVKLLSPGQRMESNAVVAKELGIARYERIKEHDWSAGEKYWKETNEFWSVVRSTWTRILEENDTVTMKKDGYSDPLFQVMFAFATDSNFTKKLNSDKRTKIRKKILEYVKKNS
;
A
#
# COMPACT_ATOMS: atom_id res chain seq x y z
N MET A 1 26.24 14.73 21.02
CA MET A 1 25.77 13.40 20.58
C MET A 1 24.97 12.76 21.73
N GLY A 2 23.68 13.05 21.80
CA GLY A 2 22.78 12.51 22.83
C GLY A 2 22.12 11.24 22.32
N LYS A 3 22.41 10.10 22.94
CA LYS A 3 21.63 8.88 22.75
C LYS A 3 20.21 9.16 23.26
N VAL A 4 19.23 9.07 22.38
CA VAL A 4 17.81 9.09 22.80
C VAL A 4 17.55 7.78 23.55
N ASN A 5 17.47 7.84 24.87
CA ASN A 5 17.00 6.72 25.69
C ASN A 5 15.50 6.50 25.39
N MET A 6 15.19 5.50 24.62
CA MET A 6 13.80 5.09 24.39
C MET A 6 13.22 4.50 25.69
N THR A 7 12.09 5.05 26.12
CA THR A 7 11.37 4.55 27.31
C THR A 7 10.79 3.15 27.06
N LYS A 8 10.64 2.36 28.12
CA LYS A 8 10.13 0.97 28.05
C LYS A 8 8.85 0.77 27.21
N PRO A 9 7.84 1.66 27.23
CA PRO A 9 6.63 1.44 26.41
C PRO A 9 6.89 1.52 24.92
N ILE A 10 7.85 2.34 24.47
CA ILE A 10 8.22 2.43 23.06
C ILE A 10 8.92 1.15 22.61
N ARG A 11 9.74 0.56 23.44
CA ARG A 11 10.39 -0.73 23.15
C ARG A 11 9.38 -1.87 23.02
N THR A 12 8.36 -1.92 23.85
CA THR A 12 7.31 -2.96 23.79
C THR A 12 6.46 -2.81 22.52
N MET A 13 6.14 -1.58 22.13
CA MET A 13 5.40 -1.31 20.90
C MET A 13 6.25 -1.60 19.64
N PHE A 14 7.56 -1.37 19.69
CA PHE A 14 8.48 -1.74 18.61
C PHE A 14 8.62 -3.26 18.47
N HIS A 15 8.57 -4.01 19.55
CA HIS A 15 8.56 -5.48 19.50
C HIS A 15 7.25 -6.01 18.89
N LEU A 16 6.09 -5.39 19.19
CA LEU A 16 4.83 -5.73 18.52
C LEU A 16 4.87 -5.36 17.02
N PHE A 17 5.46 -4.22 16.68
CA PHE A 17 5.61 -3.78 15.29
C PHE A 17 6.56 -4.69 14.49
N SER A 18 7.65 -5.14 15.11
CA SER A 18 8.55 -6.14 14.55
C SER A 18 7.89 -7.51 14.50
N LEU A 19 7.05 -7.85 15.51
CA LEU A 19 6.34 -9.12 15.56
C LEU A 19 5.25 -9.25 14.49
N VAL A 20 4.51 -8.17 14.19
CA VAL A 20 3.53 -8.17 13.07
C VAL A 20 4.23 -8.28 11.72
N LEU A 21 5.43 -7.72 11.58
CA LEU A 21 6.29 -7.93 10.41
C LEU A 21 6.93 -9.33 10.38
N ILE A 22 7.18 -9.95 11.55
CA ILE A 22 7.82 -11.27 11.71
C ILE A 22 6.77 -12.39 11.80
N ILE A 23 5.55 -12.16 12.31
CA ILE A 23 4.48 -13.18 12.35
C ILE A 23 4.03 -13.58 10.94
N GLY A 24 4.19 -12.73 9.95
CA GLY A 24 4.10 -13.13 8.54
C GLY A 24 5.15 -14.17 8.14
N PHE A 25 6.23 -14.35 8.91
CA PHE A 25 7.37 -15.18 8.54
C PHE A 25 7.49 -16.53 9.28
N ASN A 26 6.96 -16.64 10.49
CA ASN A 26 7.16 -17.85 11.31
C ASN A 26 5.88 -18.62 11.66
N ALA A 27 4.70 -18.14 11.29
CA ALA A 27 3.45 -18.86 11.55
C ALA A 27 3.31 -20.18 10.76
N GLY A 28 4.22 -20.46 9.84
CA GLY A 28 4.23 -21.72 9.09
C GLY A 28 4.63 -22.96 9.88
N HIS A 29 5.30 -22.81 11.03
CA HIS A 29 5.82 -23.96 11.77
C HIS A 29 5.15 -24.24 13.12
N LEU A 30 4.31 -23.35 13.66
CA LEU A 30 3.70 -23.52 14.98
C LEU A 30 2.26 -24.04 15.01
N PHE A 31 1.63 -24.24 13.85
CA PHE A 31 0.23 -24.69 13.77
C PHE A 31 0.04 -26.14 13.27
N ALA A 32 1.06 -26.98 13.36
CA ALA A 32 0.99 -28.37 12.90
C ALA A 32 0.55 -29.38 13.98
N LYS A 33 -0.05 -28.97 15.08
CA LYS A 33 -0.68 -29.90 16.03
C LYS A 33 -1.82 -29.24 16.79
N ASN A 34 -3.02 -29.39 16.29
CA ASN A 34 -4.25 -29.66 17.05
C ASN A 34 -5.40 -29.89 16.07
N ASP A 35 -5.54 -31.11 15.63
CA ASP A 35 -6.78 -31.62 15.09
C ASP A 35 -7.74 -31.82 16.26
N HIS A 36 -8.86 -31.17 16.22
CA HIS A 36 -10.17 -31.42 16.78
C HIS A 36 -10.90 -30.16 17.21
N VAL A 37 -11.35 -29.38 16.23
CA VAL A 37 -12.65 -28.70 16.31
C VAL A 37 -13.19 -28.62 14.89
N ASN A 38 -14.24 -29.36 14.64
CA ASN A 38 -15.01 -29.33 13.38
C ASN A 38 -15.77 -27.99 13.24
N LYS A 39 -15.08 -26.93 12.89
CA LYS A 39 -15.68 -25.75 12.29
C LYS A 39 -15.40 -25.84 10.79
N THR A 40 -16.44 -25.94 9.98
CA THR A 40 -16.36 -25.84 8.53
C THR A 40 -15.48 -24.63 8.17
N LYS A 41 -14.20 -24.89 7.89
CA LYS A 41 -13.31 -23.87 7.33
C LYS A 41 -13.92 -23.48 6.00
N LYS A 42 -14.50 -22.29 5.90
CA LYS A 42 -14.84 -21.72 4.60
C LYS A 42 -13.53 -21.50 3.88
N ASN A 43 -13.18 -22.39 2.97
CA ASN A 43 -12.05 -22.19 2.09
C ASN A 43 -12.40 -21.02 1.16
N GLN A 44 -11.60 -19.98 1.18
CA GLN A 44 -11.74 -18.87 0.25
C GLN A 44 -10.68 -19.03 -0.84
N PHE A 45 -11.12 -19.21 -2.07
CA PHE A 45 -10.23 -19.33 -3.24
C PHE A 45 -10.39 -18.08 -4.09
N THR A 46 -9.28 -17.50 -4.48
CA THR A 46 -9.25 -16.35 -5.39
C THR A 46 -8.87 -16.77 -6.80
N PHE A 47 -7.76 -17.49 -6.93
CA PHE A 47 -7.33 -18.22 -8.11
C PHE A 47 -6.88 -19.60 -7.66
N SER A 48 -7.24 -20.62 -8.38
CA SER A 48 -6.74 -21.97 -8.12
C SER A 48 -5.91 -22.44 -9.31
N TRP A 49 -4.62 -22.63 -9.09
CA TRP A 49 -3.75 -23.44 -9.95
C TRP A 49 -3.53 -24.75 -9.24
N GLN A 50 -3.51 -25.82 -10.02
CA GLN A 50 -3.08 -27.10 -9.50
C GLN A 50 -1.56 -27.15 -9.54
N PHE A 51 -0.94 -27.20 -8.36
CA PHE A 51 0.49 -27.45 -8.22
C PHE A 51 0.71 -28.87 -7.71
N ASP A 52 1.82 -29.49 -8.09
CA ASP A 52 2.20 -30.78 -7.55
C ASP A 52 2.66 -30.65 -6.10
N GLY A 53 1.92 -31.28 -5.18
CA GLY A 53 2.22 -31.35 -3.74
C GLY A 53 1.41 -30.39 -2.85
N ALA A 54 0.93 -30.93 -1.73
CA ALA A 54 0.00 -30.25 -0.82
C ALA A 54 0.54 -28.94 -0.21
N ASP A 55 1.86 -28.84 0.04
CA ASP A 55 2.48 -27.65 0.65
C ASP A 55 2.69 -26.52 -0.35
N SER A 56 2.81 -26.81 -1.63
CA SER A 56 2.99 -25.79 -2.68
C SER A 56 1.71 -25.01 -2.98
N LEU A 57 0.54 -25.51 -2.57
CA LEU A 57 -0.76 -24.86 -2.76
C LEU A 57 -1.11 -23.84 -1.65
N ARG A 58 -0.43 -23.90 -0.51
CA ARG A 58 -0.71 -22.97 0.57
C ARG A 58 -0.21 -21.58 0.22
N PRO A 59 -1.06 -20.53 0.23
CA PRO A 59 -0.60 -19.18 0.05
C PRO A 59 0.46 -18.83 1.11
N ARG A 60 1.46 -18.07 0.73
CA ARG A 60 2.31 -17.34 1.66
C ARG A 60 1.62 -16.03 2.02
N GLY A 61 1.94 -15.47 3.16
CA GLY A 61 1.30 -14.26 3.69
C GLY A 61 0.57 -14.54 4.99
N GLY A 62 0.31 -13.48 5.73
CA GLY A 62 -0.36 -13.60 7.02
C GLY A 62 -1.86 -13.87 6.84
N SER A 63 -2.34 -14.99 7.33
CA SER A 63 -3.74 -15.06 7.73
C SER A 63 -3.83 -14.33 9.06
N THR A 64 -4.41 -13.17 9.10
CA THR A 64 -4.70 -12.49 10.35
C THR A 64 -5.86 -13.19 11.03
N LEU A 65 -5.70 -13.51 12.34
CA LEU A 65 -6.82 -13.84 13.21
C LEU A 65 -7.60 -12.53 13.50
N GLY A 66 -8.09 -11.89 12.45
CA GLY A 66 -8.86 -10.66 12.57
C GLY A 66 -10.27 -10.93 13.06
N GLN A 67 -10.92 -9.89 13.54
CA GLN A 67 -12.32 -9.91 13.86
C GLN A 67 -13.15 -10.22 12.62
N ASP A 68 -14.24 -10.98 12.79
CA ASP A 68 -15.23 -11.14 11.74
C ASP A 68 -15.83 -9.78 11.39
N VAL A 69 -16.07 -9.54 10.11
CA VAL A 69 -16.62 -8.29 9.59
C VAL A 69 -17.92 -8.55 8.87
N THR A 70 -18.85 -7.60 8.96
CA THR A 70 -20.11 -7.61 8.23
C THR A 70 -19.94 -6.85 6.93
N LEU A 71 -20.14 -7.51 5.78
CA LEU A 71 -20.09 -6.84 4.48
C LEU A 71 -21.33 -5.97 4.28
N GLU A 72 -21.14 -4.80 3.67
CA GLU A 72 -22.23 -3.99 3.15
C GLU A 72 -22.70 -4.61 1.82
N THR A 73 -23.99 -4.88 1.69
CA THR A 73 -24.58 -5.50 0.50
C THR A 73 -25.26 -4.50 -0.42
N GLU A 74 -25.69 -3.36 0.13
CA GLU A 74 -26.34 -2.33 -0.67
C GLU A 74 -25.33 -1.48 -1.43
N PRO A 75 -25.61 -1.11 -2.68
CA PRO A 75 -24.74 -0.23 -3.44
C PRO A 75 -24.57 1.15 -2.77
N ASP A 76 -23.35 1.67 -2.80
CA ASP A 76 -23.02 3.00 -2.27
C ASP A 76 -23.61 4.11 -3.16
N GLU A 77 -24.11 5.18 -2.55
CA GLU A 77 -24.65 6.35 -3.25
C GLU A 77 -23.61 6.96 -4.21
N LYS A 78 -22.33 6.92 -3.84
CA LYS A 78 -21.24 7.43 -4.69
C LYS A 78 -21.08 6.64 -5.99
N TRP A 79 -21.39 5.34 -5.97
CA TRP A 79 -21.37 4.54 -7.18
C TRP A 79 -22.46 4.98 -8.16
N PHE A 80 -23.67 5.27 -7.68
CA PHE A 80 -24.73 5.84 -8.52
C PHE A 80 -24.37 7.23 -9.04
N ALA A 81 -23.76 8.07 -8.19
CA ALA A 81 -23.37 9.43 -8.53
C ALA A 81 -22.37 9.53 -9.69
N ILE A 82 -21.59 8.48 -9.97
CA ILE A 82 -20.67 8.45 -11.12
C ILE A 82 -21.44 8.53 -12.45
N ASN A 83 -22.66 7.99 -12.51
CA ASN A 83 -23.44 7.84 -13.72
C ASN A 83 -24.65 8.80 -13.78
N GLU A 84 -24.66 9.85 -12.97
CA GLU A 84 -25.66 10.91 -13.09
C GLU A 84 -25.63 11.59 -14.46
N GLY A 85 -26.80 11.96 -14.97
CA GLY A 85 -26.89 12.62 -16.27
C GLY A 85 -26.26 14.02 -16.30
N GLY A 86 -25.66 14.40 -17.43
CA GLY A 86 -25.13 15.76 -17.65
C GLY A 86 -23.73 16.03 -17.07
N LEU A 87 -23.04 15.03 -16.55
CA LEU A 87 -21.67 15.17 -16.07
C LEU A 87 -20.68 15.38 -17.21
N THR A 88 -19.71 16.28 -17.00
CA THR A 88 -18.50 16.27 -17.82
C THR A 88 -17.66 15.03 -17.51
N LYS A 89 -16.85 14.57 -18.47
CA LYS A 89 -15.95 13.43 -18.24
C LYS A 89 -15.03 13.66 -17.03
N LYS A 90 -14.48 14.86 -16.88
CA LYS A 90 -13.63 15.23 -15.74
C LYS A 90 -14.36 15.07 -14.40
N GLU A 91 -15.61 15.52 -14.33
CA GLU A 91 -16.39 15.38 -13.09
C GLU A 91 -16.77 13.92 -12.84
N GLN A 92 -17.06 13.14 -13.87
CA GLN A 92 -17.30 11.71 -13.75
C GLN A 92 -16.06 10.98 -13.25
N ASP A 93 -14.86 11.26 -13.80
CA ASP A 93 -13.57 10.74 -13.32
C ASP A 93 -13.36 11.10 -11.84
N ARG A 94 -13.60 12.36 -11.49
CA ARG A 94 -13.44 12.87 -10.13
C ARG A 94 -14.35 12.15 -9.13
N ARG A 95 -15.59 11.91 -9.50
CA ARG A 95 -16.54 11.14 -8.68
C ARG A 95 -16.12 9.69 -8.54
N ALA A 96 -15.58 9.08 -9.57
CA ALA A 96 -15.04 7.72 -9.50
C ALA A 96 -13.84 7.62 -8.54
N ILE A 97 -12.94 8.61 -8.53
CA ILE A 97 -11.85 8.68 -7.56
C ILE A 97 -12.41 8.81 -6.14
N LEU A 98 -13.39 9.70 -5.92
CA LEU A 98 -13.99 9.90 -4.61
C LEU A 98 -14.86 8.70 -4.15
N ALA A 99 -15.34 7.86 -5.08
CA ALA A 99 -16.04 6.64 -4.72
C ALA A 99 -15.14 5.58 -4.06
N MET A 100 -13.82 5.72 -4.18
CA MET A 100 -12.87 4.85 -3.48
C MET A 100 -12.73 5.16 -1.98
N GLN A 101 -13.30 6.25 -1.48
CA GLN A 101 -13.35 6.52 -0.04
C GLN A 101 -14.36 5.60 0.66
N GLY A 102 -14.05 5.15 1.87
CA GLY A 102 -14.96 4.32 2.67
C GLY A 102 -14.23 3.44 3.66
N GLN A 103 -14.98 2.52 4.23
CA GLN A 103 -14.58 1.57 5.26
C GLN A 103 -14.60 0.18 4.66
N TYR A 104 -13.46 -0.51 4.68
CA TYR A 104 -13.28 -1.71 3.88
C TYR A 104 -12.68 -2.87 4.65
N ARG A 105 -13.11 -4.08 4.31
CA ARG A 105 -12.24 -5.25 4.30
C ARG A 105 -11.45 -5.20 3.00
N VAL A 106 -10.14 -5.23 3.09
CA VAL A 106 -9.27 -5.33 1.91
C VAL A 106 -8.58 -6.68 1.89
N SER A 107 -8.63 -7.37 0.76
CA SER A 107 -7.84 -8.58 0.49
C SER A 107 -6.81 -8.31 -0.59
N PHE A 108 -5.62 -8.90 -0.42
CA PHE A 108 -4.49 -8.80 -1.34
C PHE A 108 -4.12 -10.19 -1.81
N ASP A 109 -4.29 -10.44 -3.11
CA ASP A 109 -4.03 -11.73 -3.73
C ASP A 109 -3.05 -11.55 -4.89
N PHE A 110 -1.92 -12.27 -4.86
CA PHE A 110 -0.90 -12.21 -5.91
C PHE A 110 -0.46 -13.60 -6.30
N ILE A 111 -0.37 -13.84 -7.61
CA ILE A 111 0.04 -15.13 -8.17
C ILE A 111 0.97 -14.95 -9.36
N GLU A 112 2.09 -15.67 -9.37
CA GLU A 112 2.91 -15.79 -10.59
C GLU A 112 2.21 -16.75 -11.57
N THR A 113 1.93 -16.24 -12.76
CA THR A 113 1.25 -17.01 -13.80
C THR A 113 2.22 -17.64 -14.79
N ILE A 114 3.39 -17.03 -14.99
CA ILE A 114 4.41 -17.48 -15.92
C ILE A 114 5.77 -17.27 -15.27
N ASN A 115 6.64 -18.28 -15.36
CA ASN A 115 8.04 -18.18 -14.95
C ASN A 115 8.93 -18.43 -16.17
N PHE A 116 9.89 -17.52 -16.41
CA PHE A 116 10.84 -17.59 -17.53
C PHE A 116 12.20 -18.17 -17.13
N LYS A 117 12.35 -18.64 -15.91
CA LYS A 117 13.56 -19.33 -15.42
C LYS A 117 13.43 -20.84 -15.55
N ASN A 118 14.59 -21.51 -15.64
CA ASN A 118 14.69 -22.95 -15.59
C ASN A 118 15.42 -23.38 -14.29
N PRO A 119 14.93 -24.33 -13.48
CA PRO A 119 13.65 -25.05 -13.63
C PRO A 119 12.44 -24.17 -13.30
N HIS A 120 11.32 -24.49 -13.91
CA HIS A 120 10.06 -23.80 -13.80
C HIS A 120 9.38 -24.09 -12.45
N MET A 121 9.61 -23.24 -11.47
CA MET A 121 8.88 -23.30 -10.21
C MET A 121 8.28 -21.91 -9.93
N PRO A 122 6.98 -21.70 -10.15
CA PRO A 122 6.33 -20.46 -9.77
C PRO A 122 6.39 -20.29 -8.23
N SER A 123 6.50 -19.06 -7.79
CA SER A 123 6.40 -18.75 -6.35
C SER A 123 5.03 -19.12 -5.84
N ARG A 124 4.96 -19.56 -4.58
CA ARG A 124 3.68 -19.79 -3.91
C ARG A 124 2.84 -18.52 -3.97
N PRO A 125 1.52 -18.62 -4.19
CA PRO A 125 0.61 -17.47 -4.15
C PRO A 125 0.75 -16.71 -2.84
N TYR A 126 0.58 -15.40 -2.90
CA TYR A 126 0.49 -14.56 -1.70
C TYR A 126 -0.95 -14.18 -1.45
N GLN A 127 -1.41 -14.30 -0.21
CA GLN A 127 -2.73 -13.86 0.22
C GLN A 127 -2.64 -13.22 1.60
N SER A 128 -3.24 -12.04 1.74
CA SER A 128 -3.42 -11.38 3.04
C SER A 128 -4.70 -10.54 3.01
N TRP A 129 -5.16 -10.13 4.19
CA TRP A 129 -6.30 -9.22 4.30
C TRP A 129 -6.16 -8.34 5.54
N GLY A 130 -6.93 -7.25 5.55
CA GLY A 130 -7.01 -6.32 6.66
C GLY A 130 -8.28 -5.48 6.60
N THR A 131 -8.45 -4.60 7.57
CA THR A 131 -9.50 -3.60 7.58
C THR A 131 -8.90 -2.23 7.42
N GLU A 132 -9.38 -1.47 6.44
CA GLU A 132 -8.87 -0.14 6.08
C GLU A 132 -9.98 0.90 6.02
N TYR A 133 -9.70 2.07 6.54
CA TYR A 133 -10.49 3.28 6.35
C TYR A 133 -9.78 4.19 5.36
N VAL A 134 -10.46 4.51 4.26
CA VAL A 134 -9.96 5.37 3.17
C VAL A 134 -10.74 6.68 3.18
N PHE A 135 -10.04 7.80 3.28
CA PHE A 135 -10.67 9.12 3.35
C PHE A 135 -9.86 10.19 2.61
N PRO A 136 -10.53 11.24 2.10
CA PRO A 136 -9.86 12.33 1.43
C PRO A 136 -9.15 13.24 2.43
N VAL A 137 -7.90 13.57 2.14
CA VAL A 137 -7.11 14.59 2.88
C VAL A 137 -7.19 15.94 2.18
N THR A 138 -7.21 15.92 0.85
CA THR A 138 -7.33 17.12 0.01
C THR A 138 -8.25 16.81 -1.15
N VAL A 139 -9.17 17.72 -1.44
CA VAL A 139 -10.06 17.63 -2.59
C VAL A 139 -10.14 19.01 -3.23
N THR A 140 -9.68 19.09 -4.47
CA THR A 140 -9.86 20.25 -5.34
C THR A 140 -10.45 19.81 -6.69
N GLU A 141 -10.59 20.71 -7.61
CA GLU A 141 -11.08 20.40 -8.95
C GLU A 141 -10.12 19.46 -9.72
N ASP A 142 -8.81 19.68 -9.56
CA ASP A 142 -7.75 19.01 -10.34
C ASP A 142 -6.87 18.09 -9.48
N PHE A 143 -7.13 18.00 -8.17
CA PHE A 143 -6.31 17.21 -7.26
C PHE A 143 -7.13 16.58 -6.15
N ILE A 144 -6.92 15.27 -5.93
CA ILE A 144 -7.54 14.50 -4.85
C ILE A 144 -6.44 13.65 -4.19
N SER A 145 -6.35 13.74 -2.87
CA SER A 145 -5.46 12.91 -2.05
C SER A 145 -6.28 12.02 -1.13
N LEU A 146 -6.12 10.70 -1.25
CA LEU A 146 -6.79 9.70 -0.43
C LEU A 146 -5.77 9.05 0.50
N GLN A 147 -6.04 9.12 1.81
CA GLN A 147 -5.25 8.45 2.84
C GLN A 147 -5.90 7.15 3.26
N HIS A 148 -5.11 6.12 3.42
CA HIS A 148 -5.50 4.81 3.94
C HIS A 148 -4.97 4.64 5.36
N ILE A 149 -5.83 4.18 6.28
CA ILE A 149 -5.45 3.80 7.64
C ILE A 149 -6.00 2.41 7.93
N MET A 150 -5.12 1.50 8.32
CA MET A 150 -5.53 0.19 8.82
C MET A 150 -5.92 0.30 10.29
N VAL A 151 -7.07 -0.27 10.63
CA VAL A 151 -7.54 -0.44 12.01
C VAL A 151 -7.92 -1.90 12.18
N MET A 152 -7.01 -2.68 12.75
CA MET A 152 -7.15 -4.13 12.81
C MET A 152 -7.38 -4.57 14.25
N HIS A 153 -8.48 -5.29 14.47
CA HIS A 153 -8.76 -5.95 15.74
C HIS A 153 -8.37 -7.42 15.61
N PHE A 154 -7.46 -7.86 16.48
CA PHE A 154 -6.99 -9.24 16.50
C PHE A 154 -7.71 -10.02 17.59
N LYS A 155 -8.01 -11.27 17.28
CA LYS A 155 -8.46 -12.24 18.28
C LYS A 155 -7.21 -12.89 18.89
N SER A 156 -6.91 -12.57 20.12
CA SER A 156 -5.86 -13.25 20.86
C SER A 156 -6.45 -14.50 21.53
N ILE A 157 -5.81 -15.64 21.34
CA ILE A 157 -6.16 -16.87 22.06
C ILE A 157 -5.27 -16.88 23.30
N ASN A 158 -5.70 -16.19 24.35
CA ASN A 158 -5.01 -16.22 25.64
C ASN A 158 -5.80 -17.08 26.63
N GLY A 159 -5.17 -18.13 27.11
CA GLY A 159 -5.61 -18.92 28.26
C GLY A 159 -6.36 -20.20 27.91
N ASP A 160 -6.41 -21.09 28.93
CA ASP A 160 -7.03 -22.42 28.89
C ASP A 160 -8.55 -22.43 28.71
N ASP A 161 -9.20 -21.25 28.74
CA ASP A 161 -10.64 -21.12 28.66
C ASP A 161 -11.18 -20.84 27.24
N GLY A 162 -10.29 -20.70 26.24
CA GLY A 162 -10.65 -20.46 24.84
C GLY A 162 -11.41 -19.16 24.58
N LYS A 163 -11.48 -18.25 25.55
CA LYS A 163 -12.12 -16.95 25.39
C LYS A 163 -11.26 -16.03 24.53
N LEU A 164 -11.92 -15.42 23.55
CA LEU A 164 -11.32 -14.41 22.70
C LEU A 164 -11.12 -13.13 23.49
N ASN A 165 -9.87 -12.79 23.82
CA ASN A 165 -9.55 -11.47 24.33
C ASN A 165 -9.33 -10.55 23.13
N MET A 166 -10.16 -9.52 23.02
CA MET A 166 -9.97 -8.45 22.05
C MET A 166 -8.85 -7.54 22.56
N GLU A 167 -7.66 -7.71 22.02
CA GLU A 167 -6.57 -6.77 22.27
C GLU A 167 -6.91 -5.39 21.68
N GLN A 168 -6.24 -4.34 22.20
CA GLN A 168 -6.37 -3.00 21.62
C GLN A 168 -6.13 -3.03 20.12
N PRO A 169 -6.93 -2.31 19.33
CA PRO A 169 -6.78 -2.33 17.88
C PRO A 169 -5.40 -1.84 17.46
N MET A 170 -4.81 -2.53 16.49
CA MET A 170 -3.60 -2.06 15.82
C MET A 170 -3.98 -1.01 14.80
N VAL A 171 -3.44 0.20 14.96
CA VAL A 171 -3.62 1.29 14.00
C VAL A 171 -2.32 1.51 13.24
N LEU A 172 -2.41 1.51 11.92
CA LEU A 172 -1.29 1.76 11.04
C LEU A 172 -1.71 2.74 9.94
N LYS A 173 -1.07 3.93 9.91
CA LYS A 173 -1.13 4.74 8.69
C LYS A 173 -0.53 3.90 7.56
N HIS A 174 -1.37 3.57 6.60
CA HIS A 174 -0.99 2.75 5.46
C HIS A 174 -0.54 3.65 4.30
N TRP A 175 -0.77 3.27 3.08
CA TRP A 175 -0.37 4.02 1.91
C TRP A 175 -1.28 5.25 1.65
N ARG A 176 -0.84 6.11 0.76
CA ARG A 176 -1.60 7.26 0.28
C ARG A 176 -1.55 7.28 -1.24
N GLN A 177 -2.64 7.72 -1.86
CA GLN A 177 -2.72 7.93 -3.30
C GLN A 177 -3.15 9.36 -3.61
N ASP A 178 -2.38 10.03 -4.44
CA ASP A 178 -2.65 11.36 -4.94
C ASP A 178 -3.00 11.30 -6.43
N TRP A 179 -4.12 11.87 -6.76
CA TRP A 179 -4.66 11.94 -8.10
C TRP A 179 -4.60 13.36 -8.62
N LYS A 180 -4.01 13.56 -9.82
CA LYS A 180 -3.89 14.89 -10.42
C LYS A 180 -4.30 14.87 -11.88
N PHE A 181 -5.20 15.79 -12.23
CA PHE A 181 -5.71 15.94 -13.59
C PHE A 181 -4.68 16.62 -14.48
N GLN A 182 -4.46 16.07 -15.68
CA GLN A 182 -3.54 16.61 -16.70
C GLN A 182 -2.15 16.95 -16.15
N ASP A 183 -1.59 16.05 -15.35
CA ASP A 183 -0.29 16.22 -14.73
C ASP A 183 0.83 16.13 -15.77
N THR A 184 1.53 17.24 -15.99
CA THR A 184 2.66 17.34 -16.91
C THR A 184 4.00 16.96 -16.30
N THR A 185 4.04 16.61 -15.02
CA THR A 185 5.29 16.27 -14.32
C THR A 185 5.09 15.03 -13.46
N LEU A 186 5.74 13.94 -13.84
CA LEU A 186 5.66 12.66 -13.12
C LEU A 186 7.00 12.31 -12.48
N ASN A 187 6.96 11.80 -11.26
CA ASN A 187 8.12 11.22 -10.59
C ASN A 187 8.05 9.69 -10.74
N VAL A 188 8.65 9.17 -11.79
CA VAL A 188 8.59 7.75 -12.13
C VAL A 188 9.68 6.97 -11.41
N PHE A 189 9.35 5.78 -10.92
CA PHE A 189 10.34 4.88 -10.33
C PHE A 189 11.23 4.30 -11.42
N SER A 190 12.54 4.39 -11.27
CA SER A 190 13.53 3.96 -12.25
C SER A 190 14.34 2.72 -11.82
N GLY A 191 13.97 2.08 -10.70
CA GLY A 191 14.75 1.00 -10.08
C GLY A 191 15.76 1.51 -9.06
N PHE A 192 16.37 0.59 -8.30
CA PHE A 192 17.45 0.88 -7.33
C PHE A 192 17.14 2.05 -6.38
N ASN A 193 15.89 2.11 -5.86
CA ASN A 193 15.41 3.18 -4.98
C ASN A 193 15.56 4.58 -5.59
N THR A 194 15.44 4.70 -6.91
CA THR A 194 15.61 5.95 -7.66
C THR A 194 14.30 6.34 -8.35
N TRP A 195 13.96 7.62 -8.24
CA TRP A 195 12.84 8.25 -8.96
C TRP A 195 13.39 9.35 -9.86
N THR A 196 12.91 9.38 -11.09
CA THR A 196 13.29 10.37 -12.10
C THR A 196 12.09 11.20 -12.47
N ARG A 197 12.28 12.52 -12.55
CA ARG A 197 11.23 13.42 -12.98
C ARG A 197 11.11 13.40 -14.50
N GLU A 198 9.94 13.04 -14.98
CA GLU A 198 9.58 13.08 -16.40
C GLU A 198 8.65 14.24 -16.69
N LYS A 199 8.97 15.02 -17.71
CA LYS A 199 8.07 16.06 -18.26
C LYS A 199 7.26 15.48 -19.41
N LYS A 200 5.95 15.65 -19.34
CA LYS A 200 4.99 15.24 -20.37
C LYS A 200 4.50 16.47 -21.13
N SER A 201 4.25 16.33 -22.43
CA SER A 201 3.64 17.42 -23.18
C SER A 201 2.18 17.61 -22.75
N PRO A 202 1.63 18.84 -22.77
CA PRO A 202 0.22 19.07 -22.43
C PRO A 202 -0.73 18.21 -23.27
N LYS A 203 -0.43 17.99 -24.55
CA LYS A 203 -1.22 17.13 -25.44
C LYS A 203 -1.27 15.67 -24.98
N SER A 204 -0.17 15.13 -24.45
CA SER A 204 -0.09 13.72 -24.03
C SER A 204 -0.85 13.42 -22.74
N VAL A 205 -1.14 14.44 -21.94
CA VAL A 205 -1.86 14.31 -20.66
C VAL A 205 -3.33 14.75 -20.73
N THR A 206 -3.77 15.27 -21.87
CA THR A 206 -5.13 15.78 -22.05
C THR A 206 -6.17 14.72 -21.65
N GLY A 207 -7.07 15.06 -20.73
CA GLY A 207 -8.15 14.19 -20.26
C GLY A 207 -7.68 13.02 -19.40
N LYS A 208 -6.41 13.00 -18.97
CA LYS A 208 -5.85 11.94 -18.14
C LYS A 208 -5.68 12.38 -16.69
N TRP A 209 -5.64 11.41 -15.81
CA TRP A 209 -5.29 11.56 -14.40
C TRP A 209 -3.99 10.81 -14.12
N SER A 210 -3.05 11.43 -13.41
CA SER A 210 -1.94 10.69 -12.80
C SER A 210 -2.36 10.15 -11.44
N GLN A 211 -1.78 9.00 -11.06
CA GLN A 211 -1.82 8.47 -9.70
C GLN A 211 -0.41 8.40 -9.16
N ALA A 212 -0.12 9.15 -8.10
CA ALA A 212 1.09 9.01 -7.32
C ALA A 212 0.78 8.21 -6.05
N VAL A 213 1.53 7.14 -5.83
CA VAL A 213 1.41 6.27 -4.66
C VAL A 213 2.59 6.50 -3.73
N TYR A 214 2.29 6.63 -2.45
CA TYR A 214 3.26 6.86 -1.38
C TYR A 214 3.20 5.73 -0.36
N GLN A 215 4.34 5.43 0.23
CA GLN A 215 4.48 4.39 1.23
C GLN A 215 3.90 4.80 2.60
N VAL A 216 3.98 3.91 3.57
CA VAL A 216 3.47 4.14 4.93
C VAL A 216 4.13 5.34 5.64
N ASP A 217 5.32 5.74 5.23
CA ASP A 217 6.08 6.89 5.72
C ASP A 217 6.01 8.10 4.78
N ASP A 218 5.04 8.10 3.86
CA ASP A 218 4.85 9.11 2.80
C ASP A 218 6.05 9.27 1.85
N SER A 219 7.07 8.40 1.88
CA SER A 219 8.09 8.38 0.82
C SER A 219 7.46 7.95 -0.51
N PRO A 220 7.98 8.42 -1.65
CA PRO A 220 7.44 8.06 -2.95
C PRO A 220 7.54 6.55 -3.17
N ARG A 221 6.52 5.96 -3.81
CA ARG A 221 6.55 4.58 -4.25
C ARG A 221 6.62 4.51 -5.77
N TYR A 222 5.61 4.98 -6.47
CA TYR A 222 5.57 5.11 -7.92
C TYR A 222 4.53 6.15 -8.32
N GLN A 223 4.64 6.64 -9.54
CA GLN A 223 3.63 7.50 -10.16
C GLN A 223 3.38 7.01 -11.59
N SER A 224 2.13 7.01 -12.00
CA SER A 224 1.70 6.61 -13.33
C SER A 224 0.65 7.56 -13.88
N LEU A 225 0.64 7.72 -15.20
CA LEU A 225 -0.41 8.41 -15.95
C LEU A 225 -1.43 7.37 -16.43
N GLY A 226 -2.69 7.74 -16.51
CA GLY A 226 -3.73 6.86 -17.00
C GLY A 226 -5.02 7.61 -17.33
N PHE A 227 -6.02 6.89 -17.75
CA PHE A 227 -7.30 7.46 -18.14
C PHE A 227 -8.47 6.66 -17.57
N TRP A 228 -9.53 7.36 -17.26
CA TRP A 228 -10.80 6.77 -16.85
C TRP A 228 -11.63 6.38 -18.08
N VAL A 229 -12.27 5.24 -17.98
CA VAL A 229 -13.28 4.75 -18.94
C VAL A 229 -14.58 4.55 -18.17
N HIS A 230 -15.67 5.11 -18.71
CA HIS A 230 -17.01 4.93 -18.16
C HIS A 230 -17.91 4.35 -19.25
N LYS A 231 -18.51 3.18 -18.98
CA LYS A 231 -19.40 2.48 -19.91
C LYS A 231 -20.52 1.83 -19.10
N SER A 232 -21.76 2.33 -19.25
CA SER A 232 -22.88 1.79 -18.50
C SER A 232 -22.58 1.76 -16.99
N ASN A 233 -22.57 0.60 -16.37
CA ASN A 233 -22.26 0.38 -14.95
C ASN A 233 -20.77 0.05 -14.68
N TYR A 234 -19.88 0.28 -15.65
CA TYR A 234 -18.44 0.03 -15.53
C TYR A 234 -17.67 1.35 -15.54
N SER A 235 -16.95 1.60 -14.48
CA SER A 235 -16.04 2.75 -14.34
C SER A 235 -14.67 2.25 -13.89
N ALA A 236 -13.65 2.47 -14.72
CA ALA A 236 -12.30 2.01 -14.43
C ALA A 236 -11.24 3.02 -14.91
N TRP A 237 -10.20 3.17 -14.10
CA TRP A 237 -8.98 3.86 -14.50
C TRP A 237 -7.94 2.84 -14.91
N LYS A 238 -7.29 3.07 -16.05
CA LYS A 238 -6.19 2.27 -16.57
C LYS A 238 -4.91 3.09 -16.65
N SER A 239 -3.84 2.59 -16.03
CA SER A 239 -2.52 3.21 -16.17
C SER A 239 -1.87 2.95 -17.52
N GLU A 240 -0.95 3.81 -17.90
CA GLU A 240 0.14 3.48 -18.82
C GLU A 240 1.12 2.53 -18.18
N GLU A 241 2.09 2.00 -18.92
CA GLU A 241 3.14 1.15 -18.35
C GLU A 241 3.79 1.87 -17.17
N THR A 242 3.87 1.17 -16.04
CA THR A 242 4.32 1.74 -14.77
C THR A 242 5.41 0.87 -14.20
N TRP A 243 6.50 1.50 -13.76
CA TRP A 243 7.57 0.85 -13.02
C TRP A 243 7.35 1.03 -11.53
N ARG A 244 7.44 -0.07 -10.78
CA ARG A 244 7.16 -0.09 -9.34
C ARG A 244 8.24 -0.81 -8.57
N PRO A 245 8.62 -0.31 -7.37
CA PRO A 245 9.59 -1.02 -6.51
C PRO A 245 9.03 -2.37 -6.06
N LEU A 246 9.94 -3.28 -5.72
CA LEU A 246 9.59 -4.56 -5.14
C LEU A 246 8.68 -4.36 -3.93
N PRO A 247 7.55 -5.08 -3.87
CA PRO A 247 6.69 -5.01 -2.71
C PRO A 247 7.31 -5.74 -1.52
N ARG A 248 6.93 -5.35 -0.31
CA ARG A 248 7.44 -5.97 0.94
C ARG A 248 7.27 -7.49 0.97
N ARG A 249 6.19 -8.01 0.40
CA ARG A 249 5.94 -9.46 0.33
C ARG A 249 7.03 -10.25 -0.42
N GLU A 250 7.88 -9.55 -1.20
CA GLU A 250 8.92 -10.17 -2.02
C GLU A 250 10.32 -10.12 -1.38
N PHE A 251 10.65 -9.11 -0.57
CA PHE A 251 11.99 -8.88 -0.07
C PHE A 251 12.66 -10.08 0.59
N SER A 252 11.89 -10.94 1.21
CA SER A 252 12.41 -12.09 1.95
C SER A 252 12.34 -13.39 1.17
N VAL A 253 11.68 -13.40 0.02
CA VAL A 253 11.45 -14.62 -0.77
C VAL A 253 12.08 -14.57 -2.13
N ARG A 254 12.35 -13.37 -2.65
CA ARG A 254 12.97 -13.17 -3.98
C ARG A 254 13.95 -12.00 -3.97
N ASN A 255 15.09 -12.19 -4.60
CA ASN A 255 16.12 -11.16 -4.82
C ASN A 255 16.66 -11.19 -6.26
N ASP A 256 15.88 -11.74 -7.17
CA ASP A 256 16.32 -12.07 -8.51
C ASP A 256 15.72 -11.17 -9.60
N TYR A 257 15.07 -10.08 -9.19
CA TYR A 257 14.58 -9.00 -10.05
C TYR A 257 14.64 -7.65 -9.32
N ASP A 258 14.56 -6.54 -10.06
CA ASP A 258 14.82 -5.20 -9.54
C ASP A 258 13.58 -4.30 -9.59
N VAL A 259 12.60 -4.61 -10.46
CA VAL A 259 11.42 -3.77 -10.70
C VAL A 259 10.24 -4.62 -11.16
N LEU A 260 9.04 -4.20 -10.76
CA LEU A 260 7.79 -4.62 -11.38
C LEU A 260 7.43 -3.64 -12.49
N VAL A 261 7.22 -4.16 -13.69
CA VAL A 261 6.82 -3.37 -14.86
C VAL A 261 5.46 -3.86 -15.34
N GLY A 262 4.49 -2.97 -15.42
CA GLY A 262 3.15 -3.40 -15.84
C GLY A 262 2.08 -2.33 -15.71
N PHE A 263 0.85 -2.77 -15.58
CA PHE A 263 -0.33 -1.92 -15.62
C PHE A 263 -1.13 -2.06 -14.33
N ASN A 264 -1.75 -0.93 -13.94
CA ASN A 264 -2.73 -0.88 -12.85
C ASN A 264 -4.11 -0.58 -13.45
N GLU A 265 -5.13 -1.21 -12.91
CA GLU A 265 -6.51 -0.87 -13.19
C GLU A 265 -7.27 -0.70 -11.86
N HIS A 266 -7.95 0.44 -11.69
CA HIS A 266 -8.84 0.70 -10.55
C HIS A 266 -10.27 0.65 -11.05
N ILE A 267 -11.02 -0.33 -10.60
CA ILE A 267 -12.40 -0.60 -11.05
C ILE A 267 -13.34 -0.27 -9.89
N ILE A 268 -14.27 0.65 -10.10
CA ILE A 268 -15.28 0.98 -9.09
C ILE A 268 -16.42 -0.04 -9.20
N THR A 269 -16.78 -0.61 -8.06
CA THR A 269 -17.88 -1.58 -7.92
C THR A 269 -19.01 -0.99 -7.08
N PRO A 270 -20.22 -1.56 -7.13
CA PRO A 270 -21.34 -1.05 -6.31
C PRO A 270 -20.98 -0.90 -4.82
N ASN A 271 -20.21 -1.83 -4.27
CA ASN A 271 -19.92 -1.90 -2.83
C ASN A 271 -18.43 -1.73 -2.53
N GLY A 272 -17.69 -0.99 -3.36
CA GLY A 272 -16.28 -0.76 -3.14
C GLY A 272 -15.49 -0.56 -4.43
N TRP A 273 -14.29 -1.12 -4.49
CA TRP A 273 -13.45 -1.04 -5.68
C TRP A 273 -12.39 -2.14 -5.68
N VAL A 274 -11.82 -2.38 -6.85
CA VAL A 274 -10.77 -3.37 -7.06
C VAL A 274 -9.57 -2.69 -7.71
N GLN A 275 -8.38 -2.92 -7.18
CA GLN A 275 -7.14 -2.68 -7.91
C GLN A 275 -6.68 -4.00 -8.51
N GLN A 276 -6.54 -4.02 -9.82
CA GLN A 276 -5.95 -5.13 -10.55
C GLN A 276 -4.58 -4.72 -11.06
N GLU A 277 -3.60 -5.61 -10.95
CA GLU A 277 -2.24 -5.41 -11.40
C GLU A 277 -1.82 -6.53 -12.35
N GLU A 278 -1.20 -6.17 -13.46
CA GLU A 278 -0.55 -7.10 -14.36
C GLU A 278 0.92 -6.73 -14.47
N ASN A 279 1.81 -7.57 -13.95
CA ASN A 279 3.22 -7.24 -13.70
C ASN A 279 4.17 -8.21 -14.39
N LEU A 280 5.24 -7.67 -14.97
CA LEU A 280 6.47 -8.41 -15.26
C LEU A 280 7.49 -8.13 -14.15
N LYS A 281 8.12 -9.16 -13.63
CA LYS A 281 9.30 -9.07 -12.76
C LYS A 281 10.53 -8.95 -13.63
N VAL A 282 11.22 -7.80 -13.55
CA VAL A 282 12.26 -7.43 -14.53
C VAL A 282 13.57 -7.11 -13.83
N LYS A 283 14.68 -7.56 -14.42
CA LYS A 283 16.04 -7.21 -14.04
C LYS A 283 16.50 -5.95 -14.75
N LEU A 284 17.25 -5.13 -14.03
CA LEU A 284 17.82 -3.90 -14.56
C LEU A 284 19.35 -3.98 -14.61
N LEU A 285 19.92 -3.29 -15.57
CA LEU A 285 21.36 -3.03 -15.66
C LEU A 285 21.73 -1.83 -14.77
N SER A 286 20.92 -0.78 -14.82
CA SER A 286 21.07 0.46 -14.06
C SER A 286 19.69 1.14 -13.91
N PRO A 287 19.56 2.21 -13.12
CA PRO A 287 18.32 2.94 -13.05
C PRO A 287 17.79 3.34 -14.43
N GLY A 288 16.53 2.98 -14.71
CA GLY A 288 15.87 3.23 -15.99
C GLY A 288 16.27 2.31 -17.15
N GLN A 289 17.24 1.42 -16.97
CA GLN A 289 17.77 0.58 -18.05
C GLN A 289 17.53 -0.91 -17.77
N ARG A 290 16.71 -1.57 -18.59
CA ARG A 290 16.50 -3.03 -18.54
C ARG A 290 17.77 -3.76 -19.04
N MET A 291 17.99 -4.97 -18.53
CA MET A 291 18.99 -5.86 -19.14
C MET A 291 18.60 -6.17 -20.60
N GLU A 292 19.59 -6.29 -21.48
CA GLU A 292 19.35 -6.57 -22.90
C GLU A 292 18.83 -7.98 -23.15
N SER A 293 19.27 -8.94 -22.34
CA SER A 293 18.86 -10.34 -22.46
C SER A 293 18.37 -10.90 -21.13
N ASN A 294 17.41 -11.81 -21.17
CA ASN A 294 16.87 -12.49 -19.99
C ASN A 294 16.39 -11.53 -18.88
N ALA A 295 15.90 -10.34 -19.27
CA ALA A 295 15.45 -9.34 -18.32
C ALA A 295 14.20 -9.79 -17.56
N VAL A 296 13.24 -10.43 -18.22
CA VAL A 296 11.99 -10.87 -17.62
C VAL A 296 12.18 -12.18 -16.87
N VAL A 297 11.82 -12.19 -15.60
CA VAL A 297 11.94 -13.35 -14.70
C VAL A 297 10.61 -14.10 -14.56
N ALA A 298 9.53 -13.36 -14.39
CA ALA A 298 8.20 -13.92 -14.22
C ALA A 298 7.11 -12.90 -14.60
N LYS A 299 5.89 -13.40 -14.84
CA LYS A 299 4.67 -12.60 -14.90
C LYS A 299 3.82 -12.88 -13.66
N GLU A 300 3.28 -11.82 -13.07
CA GLU A 300 2.45 -11.87 -11.87
C GLU A 300 1.12 -11.14 -12.14
N LEU A 301 0.03 -11.70 -11.65
CA LEU A 301 -1.25 -11.03 -11.51
C LEU A 301 -1.49 -10.71 -10.05
N GLY A 302 -2.00 -9.51 -9.79
CA GLY A 302 -2.37 -9.04 -8.46
C GLY A 302 -3.78 -8.50 -8.43
N ILE A 303 -4.50 -8.78 -7.34
CA ILE A 303 -5.82 -8.22 -7.09
C ILE A 303 -5.87 -7.77 -5.64
N ALA A 304 -6.22 -6.50 -5.43
CA ALA A 304 -6.62 -5.98 -4.13
C ALA A 304 -8.11 -5.62 -4.19
N ARG A 305 -8.92 -6.27 -3.35
CA ARG A 305 -10.37 -6.03 -3.28
C ARG A 305 -10.68 -5.23 -2.03
N TYR A 306 -11.31 -4.09 -2.23
CA TYR A 306 -11.83 -3.21 -1.21
C TYR A 306 -13.35 -3.39 -1.16
N GLU A 307 -13.81 -4.23 -0.23
CA GLU A 307 -15.22 -4.55 -0.02
C GLU A 307 -15.73 -3.78 1.19
N ARG A 308 -16.76 -2.95 1.02
CA ARG A 308 -17.32 -2.15 2.12
C ARG A 308 -17.82 -3.02 3.24
N ILE A 309 -17.55 -2.56 4.48
CA ILE A 309 -18.01 -3.20 5.70
C ILE A 309 -18.78 -2.21 6.56
N LYS A 310 -19.63 -2.76 7.41
CA LYS A 310 -20.37 -2.02 8.45
C LYS A 310 -20.08 -2.61 9.83
N GLU A 311 -20.50 -1.90 10.87
CA GLU A 311 -20.42 -2.37 12.27
C GLU A 311 -18.97 -2.62 12.75
N HIS A 312 -17.99 -1.93 12.17
CA HIS A 312 -16.59 -2.00 12.58
C HIS A 312 -16.20 -0.73 13.35
N ASP A 313 -15.46 -0.87 14.45
CA ASP A 313 -15.00 0.27 15.24
C ASP A 313 -13.74 0.90 14.61
N TRP A 314 -13.90 2.10 14.07
CA TRP A 314 -12.84 2.89 13.46
C TRP A 314 -12.26 3.96 14.39
N SER A 315 -12.79 4.11 15.59
CA SER A 315 -12.51 5.23 16.51
C SER A 315 -10.99 5.37 16.82
N ALA A 316 -10.28 4.26 16.93
CA ALA A 316 -8.83 4.28 17.16
C ALA A 316 -8.06 4.88 15.96
N GLY A 317 -8.49 4.59 14.74
CA GLY A 317 -7.90 5.15 13.52
C GLY A 317 -8.19 6.64 13.37
N GLU A 318 -9.42 7.05 13.65
CA GLU A 318 -9.84 8.45 13.63
C GLU A 318 -9.05 9.27 14.68
N LYS A 319 -8.94 8.75 15.89
CA LYS A 319 -8.12 9.34 16.95
C LYS A 319 -6.67 9.48 16.52
N TYR A 320 -6.08 8.41 15.99
CA TYR A 320 -4.70 8.44 15.49
C TYR A 320 -4.50 9.55 14.46
N TRP A 321 -5.40 9.64 13.47
CA TRP A 321 -5.28 10.66 12.44
C TRP A 321 -5.46 12.08 13.00
N LYS A 322 -6.43 12.28 13.87
CA LYS A 322 -6.63 13.57 14.55
C LYS A 322 -5.38 14.04 15.29
N GLU A 323 -4.67 13.13 15.95
CA GLU A 323 -3.47 13.44 16.72
C GLU A 323 -2.20 13.59 15.88
N THR A 324 -2.16 13.01 14.66
CA THR A 324 -0.93 12.91 13.86
C THR A 324 -0.97 13.59 12.50
N ASN A 325 -2.13 14.09 12.05
CA ASN A 325 -2.28 14.65 10.69
C ASN A 325 -1.34 15.83 10.42
N GLU A 326 -1.06 16.68 11.42
CA GLU A 326 -0.13 17.81 11.30
C GLU A 326 1.31 17.31 11.11
N PHE A 327 1.71 16.28 11.86
CA PHE A 327 3.00 15.62 11.68
C PHE A 327 3.15 15.07 10.26
N TRP A 328 2.18 14.30 9.80
CA TRP A 328 2.19 13.73 8.45
C TRP A 328 2.13 14.80 7.36
N SER A 329 1.50 15.94 7.60
CA SER A 329 1.54 17.09 6.70
C SER A 329 2.97 17.63 6.50
N VAL A 330 3.77 17.69 7.57
CA VAL A 330 5.18 18.07 7.47
C VAL A 330 6.00 17.04 6.71
N VAL A 331 5.76 15.76 6.94
CA VAL A 331 6.42 14.66 6.20
C VAL A 331 6.10 14.77 4.71
N ARG A 332 4.80 14.88 4.35
CA ARG A 332 4.35 15.04 2.95
C ARG A 332 4.98 16.25 2.26
N SER A 333 4.88 17.42 2.89
CA SER A 333 5.44 18.65 2.31
C SER A 333 6.96 18.58 2.14
N THR A 334 7.65 17.81 2.98
CA THR A 334 9.08 17.57 2.84
C THR A 334 9.38 16.73 1.61
N TRP A 335 8.64 15.62 1.40
CA TRP A 335 8.81 14.79 0.21
C TRP A 335 8.43 15.53 -1.07
N THR A 336 7.33 16.29 -1.06
CA THR A 336 6.93 17.13 -2.21
C THR A 336 8.08 18.04 -2.61
N ARG A 337 8.66 18.76 -1.66
CA ARG A 337 9.80 19.67 -1.93
C ARG A 337 11.02 18.92 -2.47
N ILE A 338 11.39 17.77 -1.88
CA ILE A 338 12.51 16.97 -2.37
C ILE A 338 12.29 16.55 -3.83
N LEU A 339 11.09 16.12 -4.19
CA LEU A 339 10.75 15.72 -5.53
C LEU A 339 10.66 16.92 -6.51
N GLU A 340 10.25 18.10 -6.06
CA GLU A 340 10.17 19.32 -6.87
C GLU A 340 11.52 19.99 -7.11
N GLU A 341 12.44 19.88 -6.17
CA GLU A 341 13.76 20.53 -6.26
C GLU A 341 14.81 19.68 -7.02
N ASN A 342 14.51 18.39 -7.27
CA ASN A 342 15.48 17.47 -7.86
C ASN A 342 14.89 16.73 -9.08
N ASP A 343 15.63 16.65 -10.18
CA ASP A 343 15.25 15.86 -11.35
C ASP A 343 15.41 14.35 -11.12
N THR A 344 16.29 13.97 -10.19
CA THR A 344 16.46 12.58 -9.77
C THR A 344 16.63 12.52 -8.26
N VAL A 345 15.85 11.65 -7.62
CA VAL A 345 15.92 11.40 -6.19
C VAL A 345 16.26 9.93 -5.97
N THR A 346 17.33 9.66 -5.25
CA THR A 346 17.72 8.29 -4.87
C THR A 346 17.69 8.17 -3.35
N MET A 347 16.92 7.22 -2.84
CA MET A 347 16.98 6.86 -1.43
C MET A 347 18.17 5.93 -1.17
N LYS A 348 18.82 6.13 -0.03
CA LYS A 348 19.89 5.25 0.42
C LYS A 348 19.33 3.85 0.65
N LYS A 349 20.04 2.84 0.17
CA LYS A 349 19.73 1.46 0.46
C LYS A 349 20.10 1.19 1.92
N ASP A 350 19.27 0.40 2.61
CA ASP A 350 19.38 0.15 4.05
C ASP A 350 20.83 -0.10 4.52
N GLY A 351 21.34 0.83 5.26
CA GLY A 351 22.61 0.82 5.99
C GLY A 351 22.42 1.50 7.34
N TYR A 352 21.18 1.90 7.63
CA TYR A 352 20.75 2.41 8.92
C TYR A 352 20.19 1.25 9.75
N SER A 353 20.48 1.28 11.04
CA SER A 353 19.90 0.36 12.02
C SER A 353 18.36 0.40 12.02
N ASP A 354 17.79 1.53 11.55
CA ASP A 354 16.35 1.77 11.58
C ASP A 354 15.85 2.25 10.21
N PRO A 355 14.95 1.52 9.54
CA PRO A 355 14.26 1.97 8.33
C PRO A 355 13.48 3.27 8.56
N LEU A 356 13.37 4.13 7.54
CA LEU A 356 12.71 5.44 7.65
C LEU A 356 11.30 5.34 8.24
N PHE A 357 10.52 4.34 7.83
CA PHE A 357 9.16 4.18 8.33
C PHE A 357 9.12 3.97 9.85
N GLN A 358 10.07 3.21 10.43
CA GLN A 358 10.13 3.00 11.88
C GLN A 358 10.41 4.32 12.62
N VAL A 359 11.33 5.12 12.08
CA VAL A 359 11.65 6.42 12.65
C VAL A 359 10.47 7.39 12.58
N MET A 360 9.77 7.42 11.43
CA MET A 360 8.60 8.30 11.27
C MET A 360 7.44 7.86 12.18
N PHE A 361 7.20 6.56 12.31
CA PHE A 361 6.18 6.07 13.24
C PHE A 361 6.56 6.33 14.71
N ALA A 362 7.84 6.22 15.08
CA ALA A 362 8.28 6.58 16.42
C ALA A 362 8.01 8.05 16.74
N PHE A 363 8.22 8.97 15.79
CA PHE A 363 7.86 10.37 15.97
C PHE A 363 6.34 10.57 16.03
N ALA A 364 5.58 9.89 15.20
CA ALA A 364 4.13 10.02 15.14
C ALA A 364 3.44 9.52 16.42
N THR A 365 3.99 8.49 17.08
CA THR A 365 3.43 7.90 18.30
C THR A 365 3.93 8.57 19.58
N ASP A 366 4.96 9.40 19.52
CA ASP A 366 5.39 10.21 20.66
C ASP A 366 4.45 11.42 20.84
N SER A 367 3.52 11.31 21.77
CA SER A 367 2.57 12.37 22.07
C SER A 367 3.23 13.69 22.51
N ASN A 368 4.41 13.64 23.10
CA ASN A 368 5.18 14.86 23.43
C ASN A 368 5.75 15.50 22.18
N PHE A 369 5.97 14.70 21.13
CA PHE A 369 6.44 15.19 19.85
C PHE A 369 5.31 15.77 19.01
N THR A 370 4.16 15.11 18.93
CA THR A 370 3.05 15.47 18.04
C THR A 370 2.14 16.58 18.58
N LYS A 371 1.90 16.67 19.89
CA LYS A 371 0.96 17.64 20.51
C LYS A 371 1.23 19.12 20.22
N LYS A 372 2.48 19.51 19.96
CA LYS A 372 2.85 20.87 19.54
C LYS A 372 4.04 20.79 18.59
N LEU A 373 3.77 20.80 17.29
CA LEU A 373 4.79 20.85 16.25
C LEU A 373 5.30 22.30 16.08
N ASN A 374 6.29 22.68 16.90
CA ASN A 374 7.01 23.93 16.73
C ASN A 374 8.04 23.87 15.58
N SER A 375 8.70 24.99 15.31
CA SER A 375 9.71 25.12 14.24
C SER A 375 10.83 24.07 14.34
N ASP A 376 11.33 23.84 15.57
CA ASP A 376 12.46 22.92 15.80
C ASP A 376 12.09 21.47 15.50
N LYS A 377 10.89 21.04 15.92
CA LYS A 377 10.37 19.71 15.62
C LYS A 377 10.13 19.50 14.12
N ARG A 378 9.58 20.52 13.44
CA ARG A 378 9.42 20.49 11.96
C ARG A 378 10.78 20.40 11.27
N THR A 379 11.77 21.13 11.73
CA THR A 379 13.15 21.07 11.22
C THR A 379 13.77 19.70 11.48
N LYS A 380 13.54 19.11 12.65
CA LYS A 380 14.02 17.76 12.99
C LYS A 380 13.44 16.68 12.07
N ILE A 381 12.13 16.75 11.76
CA ILE A 381 11.48 15.83 10.81
C ILE A 381 12.15 15.95 9.42
N ARG A 382 12.25 17.17 8.90
CA ARG A 382 12.85 17.45 7.58
C ARG A 382 14.28 16.95 7.50
N LYS A 383 15.10 17.28 8.49
CA LYS A 383 16.50 16.84 8.56
C LYS A 383 16.58 15.32 8.57
N LYS A 384 15.70 14.65 9.33
CA LYS A 384 15.70 13.21 9.43
C LYS A 384 15.37 12.55 8.09
N ILE A 385 14.39 13.04 7.35
CA ILE A 385 14.05 12.53 6.01
C ILE A 385 15.24 12.71 5.05
N LEU A 386 15.89 13.88 5.08
CA LEU A 386 17.04 14.17 4.21
C LEU A 386 18.25 13.27 4.47
N GLU A 387 18.39 12.69 5.66
CA GLU A 387 19.43 11.70 5.95
C GLU A 387 19.30 10.44 5.10
N TYR A 388 18.07 10.09 4.67
CA TYR A 388 17.78 8.92 3.85
C TYR A 388 17.84 9.19 2.34
N VAL A 389 17.99 10.43 1.93
CA VAL A 389 18.17 10.80 0.52
C VAL A 389 19.66 10.87 0.21
N LYS A 390 20.08 10.28 -0.92
CA LYS A 390 21.46 10.48 -1.40
C LYS A 390 21.63 11.92 -1.85
N LYS A 391 22.75 12.54 -1.46
CA LYS A 391 23.13 13.81 -2.05
C LYS A 391 23.54 13.56 -3.50
N ASN A 392 22.98 14.34 -4.41
CA ASN A 392 23.50 14.34 -5.78
C ASN A 392 24.91 14.94 -5.69
N SER A 393 25.92 14.16 -6.10
CA SER A 393 27.32 14.59 -6.22
C SER A 393 27.48 15.47 -7.44
#